data_4a193ea47e118d2511810451f75860fc
#
_entry.id   4a193ea47e118d2511810451f75860fc
#
_cell.length_a   1.000
_cell.length_b   1.000
_cell.length_c   1.000
_cell.angle_alpha   90.00
_cell.angle_beta   90.00
_cell.angle_gamma   90.00
#
_symmetry.space_group_name_H-M   'P 1'
#
loop_
_entity.id
_entity.type
_entity.pdbx_description
1 polymer ?
#
loop_
_entity_poly.entity_id
_entity_poly.type
_entity_poly.pdbx_seq_one_letter_code
_entity_poly.pdbx_strand_id
1 'polypeptide(L)'
;MVTEIYNSGIIPIILTGIFITYGYINAKNVIEKEYNIYTDKNIRNEGYKVNFISDLHFGTTMSNNELQKYCDNISQRNVDIVILGGDIVDENTTLKQMKDAFKILSSIKSNYGIVYVYGNHDKSRYAINPNYTEEELKEAISECRIKILEDDIYEINNELCIIGRKDRSDSEERKSAQDLVSEFNKDYYTIIVDHQPCEINENSENGYDLMVSGHTHFGQIWPLGHLMNLFKINEMNYGYERVGNMDIIVSSGMGGWGYPIRTEKKCEYLIINIVKEINFGKRRSRMKIT
;
A
#
# COMPACT_ATOMS: atom_id res chain seq x y z
N MET A 1 -12.57 -48.98 -11.67
CA MET A 1 -12.30 -48.16 -10.46
C MET A 1 -11.56 -46.86 -10.75
N VAL A 2 -10.28 -46.81 -11.24
CA VAL A 2 -9.58 -45.56 -11.55
C VAL A 2 -10.29 -44.75 -12.63
N THR A 3 -10.73 -45.41 -13.71
CA THR A 3 -11.44 -44.76 -14.82
C THR A 3 -12.82 -44.23 -14.40
N GLU A 4 -13.51 -44.90 -13.52
CA GLU A 4 -14.81 -44.47 -12.97
C GLU A 4 -14.65 -43.24 -12.06
N ILE A 5 -13.60 -43.21 -11.23
CA ILE A 5 -13.25 -42.00 -10.39
C ILE A 5 -12.91 -40.82 -11.29
N TYR A 6 -12.14 -41.05 -12.35
CA TYR A 6 -11.80 -39.99 -13.31
C TYR A 6 -13.06 -39.44 -14.01
N ASN A 7 -13.91 -40.34 -14.50
CA ASN A 7 -15.15 -39.99 -15.23
C ASN A 7 -16.23 -39.36 -14.31
N SER A 8 -16.16 -39.58 -13.00
CA SER A 8 -17.13 -39.04 -12.05
C SER A 8 -16.97 -37.51 -11.81
N GLY A 9 -15.88 -36.91 -12.24
CA GLY A 9 -15.57 -35.48 -11.96
C GLY A 9 -15.26 -35.20 -10.50
N ILE A 10 -15.14 -36.18 -9.64
CA ILE A 10 -14.90 -36.01 -8.19
C ILE A 10 -13.54 -35.34 -7.89
N ILE A 11 -12.51 -35.71 -8.68
CA ILE A 11 -11.15 -35.18 -8.48
C ILE A 11 -11.09 -33.64 -8.67
N PRO A 12 -11.59 -33.09 -9.80
CA PRO A 12 -11.60 -31.63 -9.96
C PRO A 12 -12.46 -30.91 -8.90
N ILE A 13 -13.57 -31.51 -8.47
CA ILE A 13 -14.39 -30.92 -7.39
C ILE A 13 -13.61 -30.83 -6.08
N ILE A 14 -12.92 -31.91 -5.69
CA ILE A 14 -12.09 -31.91 -4.47
C ILE A 14 -10.95 -30.91 -4.57
N LEU A 15 -10.22 -30.90 -5.69
CA LEU A 15 -9.10 -29.94 -5.89
C LEU A 15 -9.58 -28.49 -5.86
N THR A 16 -10.71 -28.19 -6.49
CA THR A 16 -11.32 -26.85 -6.45
C THR A 16 -11.71 -26.49 -5.02
N GLY A 17 -12.32 -27.42 -4.27
CA GLY A 17 -12.68 -27.21 -2.86
C GLY A 17 -11.46 -26.89 -1.99
N ILE A 18 -10.36 -27.63 -2.17
CA ILE A 18 -9.09 -27.37 -1.47
C ILE A 18 -8.53 -26.00 -1.83
N PHE A 19 -8.51 -25.65 -3.13
CA PHE A 19 -7.99 -24.39 -3.63
C PHE A 19 -8.77 -23.18 -3.09
N ILE A 20 -10.11 -23.25 -3.13
CA ILE A 20 -10.98 -22.19 -2.59
C ILE A 20 -10.80 -22.07 -1.07
N THR A 21 -10.76 -23.18 -0.33
CA THR A 21 -10.58 -23.18 1.12
C THR A 21 -9.23 -22.58 1.50
N TYR A 22 -8.16 -22.98 0.81
CA TYR A 22 -6.84 -22.38 0.99
C TYR A 22 -6.87 -20.87 0.70
N GLY A 23 -7.45 -20.49 -0.43
CA GLY A 23 -7.54 -19.08 -0.83
C GLY A 23 -8.33 -18.21 0.16
N TYR A 24 -9.41 -18.74 0.73
CA TYR A 24 -10.19 -18.06 1.75
C TYR A 24 -9.41 -17.87 3.07
N ILE A 25 -8.73 -18.92 3.54
CA ILE A 25 -7.90 -18.84 4.75
C ILE A 25 -6.73 -17.86 4.53
N ASN A 26 -6.07 -17.94 3.37
CA ASN A 26 -4.94 -17.08 3.07
C ASN A 26 -5.34 -15.59 2.91
N ALA A 27 -6.52 -15.31 2.36
CA ALA A 27 -7.05 -13.94 2.24
C ALA A 27 -7.27 -13.24 3.59
N LYS A 28 -7.46 -14.02 4.67
CA LYS A 28 -7.61 -13.53 6.04
C LYS A 28 -6.30 -13.47 6.83
N ASN A 29 -5.20 -13.93 6.25
CA ASN A 29 -3.91 -13.99 6.92
C ASN A 29 -3.06 -12.78 6.55
N VAL A 30 -3.24 -11.70 7.29
CA VAL A 30 -2.44 -10.47 7.13
C VAL A 30 -1.14 -10.60 7.93
N ILE A 31 -0.02 -10.35 7.28
CA ILE A 31 1.30 -10.34 7.91
C ILE A 31 1.87 -8.93 7.99
N GLU A 32 2.71 -8.70 8.98
CA GLU A 32 3.61 -7.56 9.01
C GLU A 32 4.84 -7.89 8.17
N LYS A 33 5.23 -6.98 7.27
CA LYS A 33 6.46 -7.09 6.50
C LYS A 33 7.35 -5.89 6.77
N GLU A 34 8.60 -6.13 7.12
CA GLU A 34 9.52 -5.09 7.54
C GLU A 34 10.65 -4.89 6.52
N TYR A 35 10.94 -3.61 6.21
CA TYR A 35 12.04 -3.19 5.35
C TYR A 35 12.95 -2.22 6.10
N ASN A 36 14.25 -2.35 5.90
CA ASN A 36 15.24 -1.39 6.39
C ASN A 36 15.91 -0.71 5.20
N ILE A 37 15.64 0.57 5.04
CA ILE A 37 16.19 1.43 3.99
C ILE A 37 17.25 2.34 4.60
N TYR A 38 18.44 2.32 4.04
CA TYR A 38 19.58 3.07 4.55
C TYR A 38 19.82 4.32 3.69
N THR A 39 20.03 5.46 4.34
CA THR A 39 20.28 6.74 3.67
C THR A 39 21.47 7.47 4.27
N ASP A 40 22.20 8.20 3.42
CA ASP A 40 23.24 9.15 3.79
C ASP A 40 22.71 10.59 3.93
N LYS A 41 21.44 10.82 3.62
CA LYS A 41 20.78 12.12 3.84
C LYS A 41 20.77 12.51 5.32
N ASN A 42 20.72 13.82 5.56
CA ASN A 42 20.74 14.34 6.92
C ASN A 42 19.37 14.23 7.59
N ILE A 43 19.10 13.08 8.16
CA ILE A 43 17.94 12.83 9.02
C ILE A 43 18.40 12.60 10.46
N ARG A 44 17.48 12.62 11.43
CA ARG A 44 17.76 12.31 12.83
C ARG A 44 18.44 10.92 12.99
N ASN A 45 19.26 10.77 14.02
CA ASN A 45 20.08 9.56 14.20
C ASN A 45 19.25 8.28 14.44
N GLU A 46 18.08 8.42 15.06
CA GLU A 46 17.14 7.32 15.32
C GLU A 46 16.45 6.85 14.03
N GLY A 47 16.56 7.63 12.96
CA GLY A 47 15.85 7.40 11.71
C GLY A 47 14.36 7.63 11.83
N TYR A 48 13.58 7.14 10.85
CA TYR A 48 12.13 7.23 10.84
C TYR A 48 11.51 5.86 10.63
N LYS A 49 10.43 5.56 11.35
CA LYS A 49 9.64 4.35 11.17
C LYS A 49 8.31 4.70 10.54
N VAL A 50 8.10 4.25 9.32
CA VAL A 50 6.91 4.48 8.52
C VAL A 50 6.06 3.22 8.50
N ASN A 51 4.77 3.33 8.79
CA ASN A 51 3.81 2.28 8.47
C ASN A 51 3.14 2.60 7.14
N PHE A 52 3.01 1.60 6.28
CA PHE A 52 2.29 1.72 5.01
C PHE A 52 1.19 0.67 4.94
N ILE A 53 -0.02 1.12 4.65
CA ILE A 53 -1.23 0.32 4.46
C ILE A 53 -1.84 0.72 3.12
N SER A 54 -2.08 -0.24 2.24
CA SER A 54 -2.80 -0.04 0.98
C SER A 54 -3.76 -1.17 0.72
N ASP A 55 -4.67 -0.99 -0.23
CA ASP A 55 -5.52 -2.04 -0.78
C ASP A 55 -6.26 -2.83 0.31
N LEU A 56 -6.90 -2.12 1.22
CA LEU A 56 -7.67 -2.73 2.29
C LEU A 56 -9.02 -3.25 1.79
N HIS A 57 -9.66 -2.53 0.84
CA HIS A 57 -11.00 -2.85 0.30
C HIS A 57 -11.95 -3.28 1.41
N PHE A 58 -12.09 -2.37 2.38
CA PHE A 58 -12.71 -2.68 3.66
C PHE A 58 -14.13 -3.21 3.52
N GLY A 59 -14.38 -4.35 4.14
CA GLY A 59 -15.64 -5.09 4.08
C GLY A 59 -15.59 -6.36 3.23
N THR A 60 -14.55 -6.55 2.39
CA THR A 60 -14.38 -7.75 1.58
C THR A 60 -13.77 -8.92 2.36
N THR A 61 -12.64 -8.70 3.02
CA THR A 61 -11.90 -9.77 3.74
C THR A 61 -11.78 -9.52 5.23
N MET A 62 -12.04 -8.31 5.71
CA MET A 62 -11.74 -7.88 7.07
C MET A 62 -12.94 -7.23 7.74
N SER A 63 -13.18 -7.59 9.01
CA SER A 63 -14.18 -6.99 9.89
C SER A 63 -13.60 -5.83 10.70
N ASN A 64 -14.47 -5.01 11.34
CA ASN A 64 -14.07 -3.94 12.24
C ASN A 64 -13.10 -4.43 13.34
N ASN A 65 -13.41 -5.58 13.97
CA ASN A 65 -12.59 -6.12 15.06
C ASN A 65 -11.22 -6.60 14.58
N GLU A 66 -11.15 -7.19 13.38
CA GLU A 66 -9.89 -7.61 12.80
C GLU A 66 -9.02 -6.40 12.43
N LEU A 67 -9.60 -5.36 11.81
CA LEU A 67 -8.88 -4.13 11.49
C LEU A 67 -8.38 -3.45 12.77
N GLN A 68 -9.22 -3.33 13.82
CA GLN A 68 -8.81 -2.75 15.10
C GLN A 68 -7.61 -3.49 15.71
N LYS A 69 -7.62 -4.82 15.67
CA LYS A 69 -6.48 -5.63 16.16
C LYS A 69 -5.18 -5.30 15.42
N TYR A 70 -5.22 -5.11 14.10
CA TYR A 70 -4.02 -4.72 13.34
C TYR A 70 -3.60 -3.29 13.66
N CYS A 71 -4.53 -2.35 13.81
CA CYS A 71 -4.24 -0.99 14.24
C CYS A 71 -3.57 -0.94 15.62
N ASP A 72 -4.01 -1.79 16.56
CA ASP A 72 -3.40 -1.92 17.88
C ASP A 72 -1.98 -2.49 17.79
N ASN A 73 -1.76 -3.50 16.94
CA ASN A 73 -0.42 -4.07 16.70
C ASN A 73 0.53 -3.03 16.10
N ILE A 74 0.08 -2.28 15.09
CA ILE A 74 0.87 -1.20 14.45
C ILE A 74 1.20 -0.12 15.50
N SER A 75 0.26 0.25 16.34
CA SER A 75 0.48 1.24 17.41
C SER A 75 1.59 0.82 18.41
N GLN A 76 1.77 -0.49 18.64
CA GLN A 76 2.84 -1.03 19.49
C GLN A 76 4.23 -0.94 18.83
N ARG A 77 4.29 -0.74 17.51
CA ARG A 77 5.55 -0.58 16.78
C ARG A 77 6.18 0.80 16.94
N ASN A 78 5.49 1.74 17.63
CA ASN A 78 5.94 3.13 17.81
C ASN A 78 6.33 3.77 16.47
N VAL A 79 5.40 3.76 15.52
CA VAL A 79 5.60 4.33 14.19
C VAL A 79 5.60 5.86 14.25
N ASP A 80 6.42 6.48 13.42
CA ASP A 80 6.51 7.93 13.33
C ASP A 80 5.35 8.50 12.50
N ILE A 81 5.06 7.88 11.38
CA ILE A 81 4.01 8.29 10.45
C ILE A 81 3.30 7.07 9.88
N VAL A 82 2.00 7.20 9.65
CA VAL A 82 1.19 6.22 8.92
C VAL A 82 0.87 6.78 7.54
N ILE A 83 1.08 5.97 6.52
CA ILE A 83 0.73 6.27 5.13
C ILE A 83 -0.34 5.29 4.67
N LEU A 84 -1.52 5.82 4.36
CA LEU A 84 -2.59 5.07 3.71
C LEU A 84 -2.43 5.25 2.20
N GLY A 85 -2.02 4.18 1.52
CA GLY A 85 -1.58 4.18 0.13
C GLY A 85 -2.66 3.89 -0.90
N GLY A 86 -3.91 4.23 -0.60
CA GLY A 86 -5.05 4.08 -1.52
C GLY A 86 -5.78 2.75 -1.44
N ASP A 87 -6.94 2.70 -2.08
CA ASP A 87 -7.87 1.56 -2.09
C ASP A 87 -8.20 1.04 -0.68
N ILE A 88 -8.43 2.00 0.24
CA ILE A 88 -8.89 1.70 1.61
C ILE A 88 -10.34 1.23 1.59
N VAL A 89 -11.13 1.82 0.71
CA VAL A 89 -12.52 1.49 0.44
C VAL A 89 -12.75 1.27 -1.05
N ASP A 90 -13.88 0.68 -1.44
CA ASP A 90 -14.22 0.44 -2.84
C ASP A 90 -15.74 0.58 -3.09
N GLU A 91 -16.18 0.25 -4.30
CA GLU A 91 -17.57 0.33 -4.76
C GLU A 91 -18.54 -0.54 -3.94
N ASN A 92 -18.04 -1.59 -3.28
CA ASN A 92 -18.84 -2.50 -2.46
C ASN A 92 -18.92 -2.04 -1.01
N THR A 93 -18.03 -1.13 -0.60
CA THR A 93 -18.00 -0.58 0.74
C THR A 93 -19.21 0.31 0.99
N THR A 94 -20.00 0.03 2.02
CA THR A 94 -21.14 0.88 2.41
C THR A 94 -20.64 2.16 3.09
N LEU A 95 -21.47 3.22 3.08
CA LEU A 95 -21.17 4.49 3.79
C LEU A 95 -20.77 4.26 5.26
N LYS A 96 -21.49 3.35 5.95
CA LYS A 96 -21.15 3.00 7.33
C LYS A 96 -19.78 2.34 7.45
N GLN A 97 -19.49 1.37 6.60
CA GLN A 97 -18.18 0.69 6.59
C GLN A 97 -17.04 1.66 6.28
N MET A 98 -17.23 2.58 5.35
CA MET A 98 -16.27 3.61 5.01
C MET A 98 -15.94 4.48 6.23
N LYS A 99 -16.96 5.00 6.93
CA LYS A 99 -16.78 5.79 8.16
C LYS A 99 -16.12 4.97 9.27
N ASP A 100 -16.52 3.71 9.45
CA ASP A 100 -15.92 2.80 10.44
C ASP A 100 -14.42 2.55 10.11
N ALA A 101 -14.07 2.32 8.86
CA ALA A 101 -12.69 2.06 8.43
C ALA A 101 -11.77 3.22 8.79
N PHE A 102 -12.10 4.45 8.39
CA PHE A 102 -11.26 5.62 8.69
C PHE A 102 -11.20 5.91 10.19
N LYS A 103 -12.31 5.74 10.91
CA LYS A 103 -12.34 5.87 12.37
C LYS A 103 -11.41 4.86 13.06
N ILE A 104 -11.40 3.61 12.62
CA ILE A 104 -10.52 2.57 13.17
C ILE A 104 -9.06 2.87 12.80
N LEU A 105 -8.77 3.18 11.54
CA LEU A 105 -7.41 3.52 11.09
C LEU A 105 -6.85 4.74 11.82
N SER A 106 -7.69 5.74 12.11
CA SER A 106 -7.28 6.92 12.88
C SER A 106 -6.90 6.63 14.33
N SER A 107 -7.21 5.45 14.86
CA SER A 107 -6.79 5.01 16.20
C SER A 107 -5.32 4.59 16.29
N ILE A 108 -4.64 4.43 15.14
CA ILE A 108 -3.20 4.09 15.12
C ILE A 108 -2.40 5.25 15.72
N LYS A 109 -1.64 4.94 16.76
CA LYS A 109 -0.76 5.92 17.41
C LYS A 109 0.48 6.15 16.57
N SER A 110 0.72 7.39 16.19
CA SER A 110 1.90 7.83 15.43
C SER A 110 2.34 9.22 15.87
N ASN A 111 3.64 9.53 15.72
CA ASN A 111 4.21 10.80 16.20
C ASN A 111 3.80 11.99 15.32
N TYR A 112 3.65 11.77 14.00
CA TYR A 112 3.38 12.81 13.00
C TYR A 112 2.05 12.62 12.28
N GLY A 113 1.16 11.78 12.82
CA GLY A 113 -0.19 11.59 12.29
C GLY A 113 -0.28 10.59 11.14
N ILE A 114 -1.31 10.77 10.32
CA ILE A 114 -1.67 9.87 9.23
C ILE A 114 -1.87 10.69 7.96
N VAL A 115 -1.23 10.27 6.88
CA VAL A 115 -1.45 10.81 5.53
C VAL A 115 -2.13 9.77 4.65
N TYR A 116 -2.88 10.22 3.66
CA TYR A 116 -3.65 9.38 2.76
C TYR A 116 -3.52 9.87 1.31
N VAL A 117 -3.30 8.93 0.41
CA VAL A 117 -3.47 9.12 -1.03
C VAL A 117 -4.63 8.28 -1.52
N TYR A 118 -5.37 8.75 -2.50
CA TYR A 118 -6.43 7.96 -3.11
C TYR A 118 -5.84 6.87 -4.02
N GLY A 119 -6.51 5.71 -4.03
CA GLY A 119 -6.40 4.74 -5.09
C GLY A 119 -7.54 4.88 -6.10
N ASN A 120 -7.54 4.04 -7.10
CA ASN A 120 -8.51 4.12 -8.18
C ASN A 120 -9.95 3.71 -7.78
N HIS A 121 -10.12 2.96 -6.67
CA HIS A 121 -11.42 2.51 -6.18
C HIS A 121 -12.04 3.43 -5.12
N ASP A 122 -11.26 4.19 -4.35
CA ASP A 122 -11.73 4.94 -3.18
C ASP A 122 -12.90 5.89 -3.47
N LYS A 123 -12.87 6.56 -4.63
CA LYS A 123 -13.91 7.52 -5.04
C LYS A 123 -15.14 6.84 -5.69
N SER A 124 -15.24 5.50 -5.59
CA SER A 124 -16.37 4.69 -6.12
C SER A 124 -16.72 4.96 -7.59
N ARG A 125 -15.75 5.34 -8.42
CA ARG A 125 -15.99 5.78 -9.82
C ARG A 125 -16.47 4.67 -10.75
N TYR A 126 -16.24 3.42 -10.40
CA TYR A 126 -16.69 2.27 -11.19
C TYR A 126 -18.10 1.80 -10.83
N ALA A 127 -18.75 2.39 -9.80
CA ALA A 127 -20.11 2.06 -9.42
C ALA A 127 -21.12 2.85 -10.25
N ILE A 128 -22.18 2.19 -10.73
CA ILE A 128 -23.33 2.86 -11.35
C ILE A 128 -24.13 3.62 -10.30
N ASN A 129 -24.25 3.05 -9.09
CA ASN A 129 -24.91 3.66 -7.94
C ASN A 129 -23.97 3.55 -6.73
N PRO A 130 -23.13 4.55 -6.50
CA PRO A 130 -22.16 4.53 -5.41
C PRO A 130 -22.86 4.54 -4.04
N ASN A 131 -22.30 3.83 -3.09
CA ASN A 131 -22.82 3.76 -1.71
C ASN A 131 -22.51 5.01 -0.88
N TYR A 132 -21.60 5.86 -1.33
CA TYR A 132 -21.19 7.14 -0.76
C TYR A 132 -20.68 8.07 -1.86
N THR A 133 -20.69 9.37 -1.58
CA THR A 133 -20.15 10.38 -2.50
C THR A 133 -18.68 10.70 -2.16
N GLU A 134 -17.98 11.37 -3.06
CA GLU A 134 -16.62 11.85 -2.82
C GLU A 134 -16.57 12.87 -1.66
N GLU A 135 -17.62 13.69 -1.51
CA GLU A 135 -17.75 14.65 -0.42
C GLU A 135 -17.90 13.94 0.92
N GLU A 136 -18.74 12.90 1.02
CA GLU A 136 -18.90 12.09 2.23
C GLU A 136 -17.60 11.36 2.61
N LEU A 137 -16.82 10.91 1.61
CA LEU A 137 -15.51 10.32 1.82
C LEU A 137 -14.51 11.34 2.38
N LYS A 138 -14.41 12.52 1.77
CA LYS A 138 -13.54 13.61 2.22
C LYS A 138 -13.90 14.07 3.64
N GLU A 139 -15.21 14.20 3.93
CA GLU A 139 -15.69 14.54 5.26
C GLU A 139 -15.26 13.50 6.31
N ALA A 140 -15.49 12.21 6.05
CA ALA A 140 -15.13 11.13 6.97
C ALA A 140 -13.61 11.07 7.25
N ILE A 141 -12.78 11.31 6.22
CA ILE A 141 -11.32 11.36 6.36
C ILE A 141 -10.91 12.59 7.22
N SER A 142 -11.52 13.75 6.95
CA SER A 142 -11.23 15.00 7.67
C SER A 142 -11.64 14.91 9.15
N GLU A 143 -12.82 14.36 9.44
CA GLU A 143 -13.28 14.13 10.82
C GLU A 143 -12.29 13.26 11.63
N CYS A 144 -11.62 12.33 10.95
CA CYS A 144 -10.58 11.48 11.51
C CYS A 144 -9.18 12.15 11.60
N ARG A 145 -9.05 13.42 11.19
CA ARG A 145 -7.78 14.18 11.16
C ARG A 145 -6.69 13.52 10.32
N ILE A 146 -7.09 12.83 9.26
CA ILE A 146 -6.18 12.24 8.28
C ILE A 146 -5.93 13.28 7.19
N LYS A 147 -4.66 13.55 6.88
CA LYS A 147 -4.27 14.52 5.84
C LYS A 147 -4.31 13.85 4.48
N ILE A 148 -5.17 14.31 3.58
CA ILE A 148 -5.20 13.87 2.18
C ILE A 148 -4.08 14.57 1.42
N LEU A 149 -3.39 13.82 0.56
CA LEU A 149 -2.37 14.31 -0.36
C LEU A 149 -2.79 13.94 -1.80
N GLU A 150 -3.05 14.92 -2.63
CA GLU A 150 -3.35 14.79 -4.07
C GLU A 150 -2.44 15.74 -4.85
N ASP A 151 -1.28 15.26 -5.31
CA ASP A 151 -0.18 16.06 -5.82
C ASP A 151 0.21 17.17 -4.82
N ASP A 152 0.29 16.78 -3.55
CA ASP A 152 0.58 17.64 -2.39
C ASP A 152 1.68 17.03 -1.54
N ILE A 153 2.27 17.81 -0.66
CA ILE A 153 3.41 17.43 0.17
C ILE A 153 3.09 17.51 1.67
N TYR A 154 3.80 16.70 2.45
CA TYR A 154 3.77 16.72 3.90
C TYR A 154 5.18 16.62 4.46
N GLU A 155 5.66 17.73 5.04
CA GLU A 155 7.02 17.83 5.58
C GLU A 155 7.06 17.52 7.08
N ILE A 156 8.09 16.81 7.50
CA ILE A 156 8.34 16.42 8.89
C ILE A 156 9.74 16.90 9.30
N ASN A 157 9.82 17.76 10.31
CA ASN A 157 11.05 18.23 10.97
C ASN A 157 12.10 18.88 10.05
N ASN A 158 11.74 19.32 8.85
CA ASN A 158 12.69 19.75 7.82
C ASN A 158 13.74 18.68 7.46
N GLU A 159 13.36 17.40 7.52
CA GLU A 159 14.25 16.26 7.26
C GLU A 159 13.59 15.21 6.33
N LEU A 160 12.29 15.04 6.44
CA LEU A 160 11.50 14.06 5.68
C LEU A 160 10.37 14.75 4.96
N CYS A 161 10.19 14.44 3.68
CA CYS A 161 9.09 14.93 2.86
C CYS A 161 8.32 13.76 2.27
N ILE A 162 7.00 13.70 2.52
CA ILE A 162 6.10 12.72 1.92
C ILE A 162 5.34 13.43 0.81
N ILE A 163 5.42 12.90 -0.39
CA ILE A 163 4.76 13.41 -1.59
C ILE A 163 3.66 12.43 -1.96
N GLY A 164 2.40 12.86 -1.84
CA GLY A 164 1.26 12.05 -2.26
C GLY A 164 0.83 12.40 -3.67
N ARG A 165 0.81 11.38 -4.54
CA ARG A 165 0.39 11.56 -5.92
C ARG A 165 -1.13 11.47 -6.05
N LYS A 166 -1.68 12.28 -6.96
CA LYS A 166 -3.04 12.07 -7.46
C LYS A 166 -3.09 10.74 -8.18
N ASP A 167 -4.14 9.94 -8.00
CA ASP A 167 -4.23 8.64 -8.67
C ASP A 167 -4.26 8.80 -10.20
N ARG A 168 -3.57 7.91 -10.91
CA ARG A 168 -3.43 7.95 -12.36
C ARG A 168 -4.76 7.78 -13.11
N SER A 169 -5.75 7.12 -12.50
CA SER A 169 -7.10 6.96 -13.07
C SER A 169 -7.99 8.19 -12.88
N ASP A 170 -7.53 9.21 -12.13
CA ASP A 170 -8.26 10.45 -11.98
C ASP A 170 -8.34 11.19 -13.33
N SER A 171 -9.53 11.72 -13.65
CA SER A 171 -9.75 12.47 -14.90
C SER A 171 -9.13 13.86 -14.88
N GLU A 172 -8.75 14.37 -13.71
CA GLU A 172 -8.13 15.67 -13.56
C GLU A 172 -6.63 15.61 -13.88
N GLU A 173 -6.07 16.73 -14.30
CA GLU A 173 -4.65 16.85 -14.60
C GLU A 173 -3.80 16.52 -13.36
N ARG A 174 -2.84 15.62 -13.53
CA ARG A 174 -1.87 15.18 -12.54
C ARG A 174 -0.57 15.95 -12.74
N LYS A 175 0.01 16.54 -11.70
CA LYS A 175 1.31 17.19 -11.78
C LYS A 175 2.38 16.20 -12.23
N SER A 176 3.38 16.67 -12.98
CA SER A 176 4.56 15.85 -13.28
C SER A 176 5.41 15.63 -12.02
N ALA A 177 6.22 14.57 -12.01
CA ALA A 177 7.19 14.35 -10.94
C ALA A 177 8.16 15.54 -10.80
N GLN A 178 8.52 16.17 -11.92
CA GLN A 178 9.41 17.35 -11.94
C GLN A 178 8.75 18.60 -11.31
N ASP A 179 7.47 18.82 -11.53
CA ASP A 179 6.76 19.96 -10.92
C ASP A 179 6.76 19.83 -9.40
N LEU A 180 6.47 18.64 -8.88
CA LEU A 180 6.45 18.38 -7.45
C LEU A 180 7.83 18.53 -6.79
N VAL A 181 8.92 18.17 -7.48
CA VAL A 181 10.29 18.36 -6.97
C VAL A 181 10.61 19.82 -6.70
N SER A 182 9.97 20.77 -7.38
CA SER A 182 10.16 22.19 -7.14
C SER A 182 9.50 22.72 -5.87
N GLU A 183 8.62 21.95 -5.25
CA GLU A 183 7.78 22.35 -4.12
C GLU A 183 8.41 22.05 -2.75
N PHE A 184 9.52 21.29 -2.67
CA PHE A 184 10.18 20.91 -1.41
C PHE A 184 11.71 21.06 -1.47
N ASN A 185 12.35 21.00 -0.29
CA ASN A 185 13.81 21.04 -0.19
C ASN A 185 14.42 19.68 -0.57
N LYS A 186 15.27 19.65 -1.60
CA LYS A 186 15.94 18.44 -2.12
C LYS A 186 16.90 17.77 -1.11
N ASP A 187 17.30 18.47 -0.06
CA ASP A 187 18.13 17.90 1.00
C ASP A 187 17.35 16.96 1.93
N TYR A 188 16.01 17.06 1.93
CA TYR A 188 15.16 16.17 2.71
C TYR A 188 15.15 14.76 2.14
N TYR A 189 14.96 13.78 3.00
CA TYR A 189 14.65 12.42 2.55
C TYR A 189 13.21 12.40 2.01
N THR A 190 13.03 11.91 0.80
CA THR A 190 11.75 11.99 0.11
C THR A 190 11.10 10.63 -0.05
N ILE A 191 9.82 10.54 0.32
CA ILE A 191 8.97 9.37 0.07
C ILE A 191 7.87 9.79 -0.90
N ILE A 192 7.91 9.28 -2.13
CA ILE A 192 6.80 9.44 -3.07
C ILE A 192 5.82 8.29 -2.89
N VAL A 193 4.56 8.63 -2.67
CA VAL A 193 3.45 7.69 -2.50
C VAL A 193 2.56 7.79 -3.71
N ASP A 194 2.56 6.78 -4.53
CA ASP A 194 1.69 6.62 -5.68
C ASP A 194 0.95 5.30 -5.56
N HIS A 195 -0.38 5.32 -5.55
CA HIS A 195 -1.14 4.09 -5.40
C HIS A 195 -0.75 3.07 -6.47
N GLN A 196 -0.68 3.49 -7.74
CA GLN A 196 -0.26 2.65 -8.85
C GLN A 196 1.26 2.74 -9.08
N PRO A 197 1.99 1.61 -9.18
CA PRO A 197 3.44 1.60 -9.41
C PRO A 197 3.77 1.99 -10.87
N CYS A 198 3.83 3.30 -11.13
CA CYS A 198 4.09 3.86 -12.44
C CYS A 198 5.07 5.04 -12.38
N GLU A 199 5.57 5.48 -13.53
CA GLU A 199 6.53 6.58 -13.65
C GLU A 199 7.82 6.34 -12.84
N ILE A 200 8.21 5.06 -12.67
CA ILE A 200 9.33 4.67 -11.80
C ILE A 200 10.65 5.30 -12.26
N ASN A 201 10.95 5.25 -13.55
CA ASN A 201 12.19 5.84 -14.08
C ASN A 201 12.18 7.36 -13.94
N GLU A 202 11.05 8.01 -14.24
CA GLU A 202 10.90 9.46 -14.12
C GLU A 202 11.08 9.91 -12.66
N ASN A 203 10.45 9.21 -11.71
CA ASN A 203 10.62 9.49 -10.29
C ASN A 203 12.08 9.35 -9.84
N SER A 204 12.77 8.29 -10.29
CA SER A 204 14.19 8.07 -9.99
C SER A 204 15.08 9.16 -10.57
N GLU A 205 14.84 9.60 -11.81
CA GLU A 205 15.59 10.67 -12.48
C GLU A 205 15.39 12.02 -11.82
N ASN A 206 14.21 12.27 -11.25
CA ASN A 206 13.92 13.48 -10.48
C ASN A 206 14.52 13.46 -9.06
N GLY A 207 15.12 12.35 -8.62
CA GLY A 207 15.91 12.26 -7.41
C GLY A 207 15.12 11.98 -6.13
N TYR A 208 13.94 11.36 -6.25
CA TYR A 208 13.23 10.82 -5.09
C TYR A 208 14.03 9.67 -4.46
N ASP A 209 13.92 9.49 -3.13
CA ASP A 209 14.69 8.49 -2.39
C ASP A 209 13.98 7.15 -2.23
N LEU A 210 12.66 7.19 -1.98
CA LEU A 210 11.82 6.00 -1.80
C LEU A 210 10.47 6.19 -2.50
N MET A 211 10.06 5.20 -3.28
CA MET A 211 8.70 5.09 -3.80
C MET A 211 7.97 3.95 -3.10
N VAL A 212 6.73 4.19 -2.66
CA VAL A 212 5.84 3.17 -2.09
C VAL A 212 4.52 3.14 -2.83
N SER A 213 4.06 1.92 -3.19
CA SER A 213 2.85 1.69 -3.98
C SER A 213 2.10 0.43 -3.53
N GLY A 214 0.84 0.33 -3.95
CA GLY A 214 -0.03 -0.83 -3.80
C GLY A 214 -0.60 -1.31 -5.13
N HIS A 215 -1.94 -1.34 -5.25
CA HIS A 215 -2.74 -1.55 -6.46
C HIS A 215 -2.72 -2.97 -7.05
N THR A 216 -1.58 -3.60 -7.15
CA THR A 216 -1.41 -4.80 -7.98
C THR A 216 -1.93 -6.08 -7.34
N HIS A 217 -2.07 -6.08 -6.00
CA HIS A 217 -2.36 -7.27 -5.19
C HIS A 217 -1.47 -8.48 -5.51
N PHE A 218 -0.41 -8.30 -6.30
CA PHE A 218 0.31 -9.37 -6.98
C PHE A 218 -0.66 -10.34 -7.69
N GLY A 219 -1.67 -9.81 -8.39
CA GLY A 219 -2.68 -10.60 -9.10
C GLY A 219 -3.67 -11.35 -8.21
N GLN A 220 -3.48 -11.39 -6.89
CA GLN A 220 -4.35 -12.01 -5.87
C GLN A 220 -4.58 -13.51 -6.05
N ILE A 221 -4.88 -13.99 -7.27
CA ILE A 221 -5.21 -15.40 -7.58
C ILE A 221 -4.17 -15.99 -8.54
N TRP A 222 -3.54 -17.08 -8.13
CA TRP A 222 -2.59 -17.82 -8.98
C TRP A 222 -3.25 -18.27 -10.29
N PRO A 223 -2.58 -18.10 -11.46
CA PRO A 223 -1.20 -17.62 -11.65
C PRO A 223 -1.11 -16.14 -12.09
N LEU A 224 -2.09 -15.29 -11.77
CA LEU A 224 -2.21 -13.94 -12.33
C LEU A 224 -1.00 -13.07 -12.05
N GLY A 225 -0.44 -13.07 -10.84
CA GLY A 225 0.73 -12.27 -10.50
C GLY A 225 1.96 -12.64 -11.34
N HIS A 226 2.15 -13.93 -11.61
CA HIS A 226 3.22 -14.40 -12.50
C HIS A 226 2.98 -14.00 -13.96
N LEU A 227 1.73 -14.03 -14.43
CA LEU A 227 1.37 -13.57 -15.77
C LEU A 227 1.56 -12.05 -15.92
N MET A 228 1.20 -11.27 -14.90
CA MET A 228 1.44 -9.82 -14.88
C MET A 228 2.94 -9.50 -15.02
N ASN A 229 3.81 -10.25 -14.33
CA ASN A 229 5.26 -10.11 -14.48
C ASN A 229 5.74 -10.51 -15.89
N LEU A 230 5.24 -11.62 -16.42
CA LEU A 230 5.62 -12.13 -17.74
C LEU A 230 5.23 -11.14 -18.86
N PHE A 231 4.03 -10.57 -18.77
CA PHE A 231 3.51 -9.63 -19.78
C PHE A 231 3.84 -8.17 -19.49
N LYS A 232 4.55 -7.89 -18.38
CA LYS A 232 4.94 -6.53 -17.97
C LYS A 232 3.72 -5.57 -17.92
N ILE A 233 2.64 -6.00 -17.29
CA ILE A 233 1.38 -5.23 -17.21
C ILE A 233 1.59 -3.94 -16.40
N ASN A 234 2.38 -4.01 -15.32
CA ASN A 234 2.82 -2.85 -14.55
C ASN A 234 4.35 -2.75 -14.60
N GLU A 235 4.88 -1.59 -14.28
CA GLU A 235 6.34 -1.38 -14.22
C GLU A 235 6.97 -2.24 -13.11
N MET A 236 6.27 -2.40 -11.98
CA MET A 236 6.61 -3.32 -10.91
C MET A 236 5.33 -3.91 -10.30
N ASN A 237 5.34 -5.18 -9.89
CA ASN A 237 4.14 -5.83 -9.36
C ASN A 237 4.21 -6.14 -7.86
N TYR A 238 5.39 -6.30 -7.26
CA TYR A 238 5.50 -6.65 -5.85
C TYR A 238 6.93 -6.64 -5.32
N GLY A 239 7.06 -6.32 -4.05
CA GLY A 239 8.29 -6.47 -3.30
C GLY A 239 9.17 -5.24 -3.35
N TYR A 240 10.47 -5.43 -3.43
CA TYR A 240 11.46 -4.37 -3.42
C TYR A 240 12.33 -4.43 -4.67
N GLU A 241 12.55 -3.26 -5.26
CA GLU A 241 13.55 -3.04 -6.30
C GLU A 241 14.30 -1.73 -6.04
N ARG A 242 15.39 -1.51 -6.78
CA ARG A 242 16.12 -0.25 -6.78
C ARG A 242 16.37 0.19 -8.21
N VAL A 243 15.96 1.41 -8.52
CA VAL A 243 16.19 2.05 -9.82
C VAL A 243 16.99 3.32 -9.61
N GLY A 244 18.18 3.40 -10.21
CA GLY A 244 19.11 4.50 -9.94
C GLY A 244 19.46 4.60 -8.45
N ASN A 245 19.11 5.71 -7.83
CA ASN A 245 19.30 5.95 -6.40
C ASN A 245 18.01 5.78 -5.57
N MET A 246 16.87 5.57 -6.23
CA MET A 246 15.57 5.41 -5.58
C MET A 246 15.31 3.95 -5.21
N ASP A 247 14.91 3.73 -3.97
CA ASP A 247 14.37 2.46 -3.48
C ASP A 247 12.87 2.40 -3.80
N ILE A 248 12.34 1.22 -4.14
CA ILE A 248 10.93 1.04 -4.51
C ILE A 248 10.36 -0.13 -3.76
N ILE A 249 9.18 0.05 -3.18
CA ILE A 249 8.44 -1.01 -2.50
C ILE A 249 7.01 -1.02 -3.03
N VAL A 250 6.58 -2.16 -3.56
CA VAL A 250 5.18 -2.41 -3.94
C VAL A 250 4.59 -3.45 -3.00
N SER A 251 3.56 -3.07 -2.26
CA SER A 251 2.82 -3.95 -1.35
C SER A 251 1.87 -4.85 -2.10
N SER A 252 1.58 -6.02 -1.54
CA SER A 252 0.50 -6.89 -2.00
C SER A 252 -0.87 -6.50 -1.44
N GLY A 253 -0.93 -5.45 -0.61
CA GLY A 253 -2.16 -4.96 -0.01
C GLY A 253 -2.56 -5.67 1.28
N MET A 254 -3.28 -4.95 2.15
CA MET A 254 -3.73 -5.45 3.45
C MET A 254 -5.01 -6.28 3.36
N GLY A 255 -5.82 -6.09 2.34
CA GLY A 255 -7.06 -6.82 2.08
C GLY A 255 -7.04 -7.55 0.75
N GLY A 256 -8.22 -7.97 0.31
CA GLY A 256 -8.46 -8.57 -0.99
C GLY A 256 -9.55 -7.84 -1.74
N TRP A 257 -9.37 -7.68 -3.04
CA TRP A 257 -10.32 -7.02 -3.91
C TRP A 257 -11.36 -8.00 -4.48
N GLY A 258 -12.60 -7.57 -4.57
CA GLY A 258 -13.70 -8.27 -5.21
C GLY A 258 -14.18 -9.50 -4.45
N TYR A 259 -13.34 -10.51 -4.27
CA TYR A 259 -13.70 -11.76 -3.60
C TYR A 259 -12.74 -12.08 -2.45
N PRO A 260 -13.23 -12.70 -1.34
CA PRO A 260 -12.38 -13.06 -0.20
C PRO A 260 -11.55 -14.32 -0.47
N ILE A 261 -10.87 -14.37 -1.61
CA ILE A 261 -10.03 -15.48 -2.05
C ILE A 261 -8.68 -14.93 -2.51
N ARG A 262 -7.59 -15.39 -1.89
CA ARG A 262 -6.23 -15.04 -2.27
C ARG A 262 -5.37 -16.30 -2.28
N THR A 263 -4.81 -16.64 -3.42
CA THR A 263 -3.97 -17.85 -3.56
C THR A 263 -2.52 -17.52 -3.89
N GLU A 264 -2.21 -16.24 -4.20
CA GLU A 264 -0.85 -15.71 -4.35
C GLU A 264 -0.55 -14.70 -3.26
N LYS A 265 0.68 -14.74 -2.73
CA LYS A 265 1.16 -13.89 -1.64
C LYS A 265 0.17 -13.86 -0.45
N LYS A 266 0.56 -13.24 0.63
CA LYS A 266 -0.32 -12.96 1.77
C LYS A 266 -0.79 -11.53 1.70
N CYS A 267 -1.88 -11.22 2.37
CA CYS A 267 -2.17 -9.84 2.72
C CYS A 267 -1.08 -9.31 3.65
N GLU A 268 -0.69 -8.05 3.50
CA GLU A 268 0.39 -7.46 4.30
C GLU A 268 0.17 -5.97 4.57
N TYR A 269 0.72 -5.50 5.68
CA TYR A 269 1.05 -4.11 5.89
C TYR A 269 2.55 -3.97 6.10
N LEU A 270 3.10 -2.81 5.82
CA LEU A 270 4.55 -2.62 5.84
C LEU A 270 4.99 -1.77 7.03
N ILE A 271 6.12 -2.15 7.61
CA ILE A 271 6.92 -1.30 8.49
C ILE A 271 8.22 -1.00 7.75
N ILE A 272 8.47 0.27 7.47
CA ILE A 272 9.65 0.72 6.73
C ILE A 272 10.50 1.57 7.68
N ASN A 273 11.68 1.07 8.01
CA ASN A 273 12.65 1.78 8.83
C ASN A 273 13.60 2.53 7.89
N ILE A 274 13.59 3.85 7.94
CA ILE A 274 14.56 4.71 7.26
C ILE A 274 15.68 4.98 8.24
N VAL A 275 16.85 4.43 7.95
CA VAL A 275 17.99 4.39 8.87
C VAL A 275 19.12 5.25 8.33
N LYS A 276 19.62 6.18 9.17
CA LYS A 276 20.80 6.97 8.81
C LYS A 276 22.05 6.08 8.73
N GLU A 277 22.73 6.08 7.58
CA GLU A 277 24.04 5.44 7.48
C GLU A 277 25.07 6.20 8.33
N ILE A 278 25.60 5.53 9.33
CA ILE A 278 26.78 6.03 10.03
C ILE A 278 27.98 5.60 9.20
N ASN A 279 28.67 6.55 8.57
CA ASN A 279 29.82 6.32 7.70
C ASN A 279 30.99 5.66 8.48
N PHE A 280 31.00 4.34 8.55
CA PHE A 280 32.16 3.53 8.88
C PHE A 280 32.70 2.87 7.60
N GLY A 281 33.26 3.66 6.71
CA GLY A 281 34.27 3.26 5.71
C GLY A 281 34.08 1.99 4.85
N LYS A 282 32.87 1.42 4.66
CA LYS A 282 32.62 0.32 3.70
C LYS A 282 31.16 0.31 3.24
N ARG A 283 30.95 0.34 1.92
CA ARG A 283 29.66 0.07 1.27
C ARG A 283 29.12 -1.30 1.71
N ARG A 284 28.12 -1.33 2.59
CA ARG A 284 27.26 -2.50 2.79
C ARG A 284 25.99 -2.34 1.96
N SER A 285 25.42 -3.46 1.50
CA SER A 285 24.14 -3.46 0.80
C SER A 285 23.10 -2.70 1.63
N ARG A 286 22.46 -1.70 1.03
CA ARG A 286 21.55 -0.74 1.70
C ARG A 286 20.21 -1.34 2.16
N MET A 287 19.96 -2.64 1.98
CA MET A 287 18.72 -3.29 2.40
C MET A 287 18.95 -4.61 3.15
N LYS A 288 18.15 -4.84 4.19
CA LYS A 288 17.88 -6.17 4.76
C LYS A 288 16.38 -6.38 4.85
N ILE A 289 15.88 -7.47 4.25
CA ILE A 289 14.53 -8.01 4.47
C ILE A 289 14.65 -8.95 5.66
N THR A 290 13.82 -8.77 6.66
CA THR A 290 13.67 -9.68 7.81
C THR A 290 12.35 -10.41 7.76
#